data_911e7bc135abd7c58d9da1a3896ba31e
#
_entry.id   911e7bc135abd7c58d9da1a3896ba31e
#
_cell.length_a   1.000
_cell.length_b   1.000
_cell.length_c   1.000
_cell.angle_alpha   90.00
_cell.angle_beta   90.00
_cell.angle_gamma   90.00
#
_symmetry.space_group_name_H-M   'P 1'
#
loop_
_entity.id
_entity.type
_entity.pdbx_description
1 polymer ?
#
loop_
_entity_poly.entity_id
_entity_poly.type
_entity_poly.pdbx_seq_one_letter_code
_entity_poly.pdbx_strand_id
1 'polypeptide(L)'
;MSGLDWHKAPIDLREALSFTRGQVLELDRKLRSAAGVEGCVLLSTCNRTELYLSCAGQARPDAGALLCAAAGVPYAPFADAFESCRDEDAARRLMEVAGGLRSQIWGEDQIVTQVKAAVQAAREARSADAVLETLFRAAAAAGKEIKTRVRLTGVPRSAAQSAVERLARDAGGLAGKRALVIGNGEMGRLAASLLHAAGCAVTVTLRSYHHGQTVVPAGCSVTPYEERYRAMEGMDLLLSATTSPHYTVSAQALAELERPPRLLADLAIPRDIEPAVGKLSGFTLYNVDDLGVDTGRSIPPEVEEIVENHLERIAQWENYRACLPGLERVKQAVVARVLSTDPEGAQEQELVARAVSRAVDLLSGGLKERITPEELERCAAKIEVHTAARPRRSTGGTGELRFPLFIDLVGKKAVVVGGGRVACRRAEVLARFGARVVLIAPRCDAPPQGVEWLRRSYASGDLAGAEVAVAATDDRSVNRAAGEEARALGIPVSVADAPEECTFFFPAVCTGDNLVAGVTGRGDDHARTARAARAIRGVLEGLE
;
A
#
# COMPACT_ATOMS: atom_id res chain seq x y z
N MET A 1 -4.89 4.05 -17.92
CA MET A 1 -6.34 4.33 -17.84
C MET A 1 -6.83 5.10 -19.07
N SER A 2 -8.12 5.04 -19.34
CA SER A 2 -8.80 5.96 -20.25
C SER A 2 -10.17 6.31 -19.66
N GLY A 3 -10.57 7.55 -19.80
CA GLY A 3 -11.85 8.01 -19.25
C GLY A 3 -12.32 9.32 -19.85
N LEU A 4 -13.60 9.58 -19.67
CA LEU A 4 -14.23 10.84 -20.01
C LEU A 4 -14.81 11.49 -18.76
N ASP A 5 -14.76 12.79 -18.71
CA ASP A 5 -15.34 13.58 -17.62
C ASP A 5 -16.06 14.83 -18.15
N TRP A 6 -16.67 15.57 -17.24
CA TRP A 6 -17.46 16.74 -17.55
C TRP A 6 -16.69 17.88 -18.28
N HIS A 7 -15.36 17.92 -18.23
CA HIS A 7 -14.55 18.93 -18.93
C HIS A 7 -14.55 18.72 -20.45
N LYS A 8 -14.44 17.44 -20.88
CA LYS A 8 -14.29 17.09 -22.30
C LYS A 8 -15.55 16.49 -22.92
N ALA A 9 -16.42 15.91 -22.11
CA ALA A 9 -17.61 15.22 -22.57
C ALA A 9 -18.87 15.94 -22.11
N PRO A 10 -19.69 16.48 -23.04
CA PRO A 10 -21.00 16.99 -22.72
C PRO A 10 -21.91 15.87 -22.17
N ILE A 11 -22.99 16.26 -21.48
CA ILE A 11 -23.85 15.33 -20.78
C ILE A 11 -24.40 14.22 -21.69
N ASP A 12 -24.70 14.51 -22.94
CA ASP A 12 -25.21 13.52 -23.91
C ASP A 12 -24.23 12.36 -24.14
N LEU A 13 -22.91 12.64 -24.19
CA LEU A 13 -21.90 11.60 -24.29
C LEU A 13 -21.70 10.85 -22.96
N ARG A 14 -21.73 11.57 -21.84
CA ARG A 14 -21.57 10.94 -20.52
C ARG A 14 -22.71 9.99 -20.17
N GLU A 15 -23.93 10.31 -20.57
CA GLU A 15 -25.10 9.44 -20.37
C GLU A 15 -24.96 8.08 -21.05
N ALA A 16 -24.41 8.05 -22.27
CA ALA A 16 -24.24 6.82 -23.03
C ALA A 16 -23.21 5.86 -22.39
N LEU A 17 -22.31 6.37 -21.56
CA LEU A 17 -21.31 5.60 -20.80
C LEU A 17 -21.52 5.70 -19.28
N SER A 18 -22.73 6.02 -18.84
CA SER A 18 -23.11 6.00 -17.43
C SER A 18 -23.68 4.63 -17.06
N PHE A 19 -23.20 4.04 -15.98
CA PHE A 19 -23.53 2.66 -15.61
C PHE A 19 -24.06 2.56 -14.19
N THR A 20 -25.11 1.78 -14.03
CA THR A 20 -25.58 1.33 -12.72
C THR A 20 -24.58 0.34 -12.12
N ARG A 21 -24.64 0.14 -10.80
CA ARG A 21 -23.75 -0.84 -10.12
C ARG A 21 -23.81 -2.24 -10.74
N GLY A 22 -24.98 -2.71 -11.14
CA GLY A 22 -25.13 -4.02 -11.77
C GLY A 22 -24.42 -4.10 -13.11
N GLN A 23 -24.52 -3.04 -13.93
CA GLN A 23 -23.81 -2.93 -15.20
C GLN A 23 -22.29 -2.82 -15.00
N VAL A 24 -21.83 -2.09 -13.99
CA VAL A 24 -20.38 -2.02 -13.66
C VAL A 24 -19.84 -3.42 -13.35
N LEU A 25 -20.52 -4.23 -12.53
CA LEU A 25 -20.11 -5.60 -12.23
C LEU A 25 -20.04 -6.50 -13.48
N GLU A 26 -20.98 -6.34 -14.38
CA GLU A 26 -20.99 -7.10 -15.65
C GLU A 26 -19.85 -6.66 -16.58
N LEU A 27 -19.66 -5.35 -16.73
CA LEU A 27 -18.60 -4.77 -17.54
C LEU A 27 -17.22 -5.13 -17.00
N ASP A 28 -17.00 -5.06 -15.71
CA ASP A 28 -15.74 -5.45 -15.08
C ASP A 28 -15.38 -6.93 -15.39
N ARG A 29 -16.35 -7.85 -15.32
CA ARG A 29 -16.13 -9.27 -15.70
C ARG A 29 -15.77 -9.41 -17.19
N LYS A 30 -16.46 -8.68 -18.06
CA LYS A 30 -16.24 -8.69 -19.52
C LYS A 30 -14.85 -8.14 -19.86
N LEU A 31 -14.49 -7.00 -19.28
CA LEU A 31 -13.22 -6.31 -19.50
C LEU A 31 -12.03 -7.13 -18.99
N ARG A 32 -12.19 -7.82 -17.84
CA ARG A 32 -11.15 -8.70 -17.31
C ARG A 32 -10.78 -9.86 -18.24
N SER A 33 -11.71 -10.31 -19.08
CA SER A 33 -11.45 -11.38 -20.05
C SER A 33 -10.80 -10.90 -21.36
N ALA A 34 -10.59 -9.59 -21.53
CA ALA A 34 -9.96 -9.05 -22.73
C ALA A 34 -8.46 -9.41 -22.80
N ALA A 35 -7.95 -9.59 -24.02
CA ALA A 35 -6.56 -9.97 -24.23
C ALA A 35 -5.59 -8.91 -23.68
N GLY A 36 -4.60 -9.36 -22.90
CA GLY A 36 -3.58 -8.51 -22.29
C GLY A 36 -4.03 -7.77 -21.02
N VAL A 37 -5.25 -7.98 -20.52
CA VAL A 37 -5.76 -7.39 -19.28
C VAL A 37 -5.56 -8.36 -18.12
N GLU A 38 -4.78 -7.96 -17.11
CA GLU A 38 -4.57 -8.69 -15.85
C GLU A 38 -5.53 -8.23 -14.75
N GLY A 39 -6.00 -7.00 -14.84
CA GLY A 39 -6.98 -6.44 -13.92
C GLY A 39 -7.70 -5.26 -14.53
N CYS A 40 -8.93 -5.00 -14.08
CA CYS A 40 -9.66 -3.79 -14.43
C CYS A 40 -10.54 -3.29 -13.28
N VAL A 41 -10.72 -1.99 -13.22
CA VAL A 41 -11.66 -1.29 -12.34
C VAL A 41 -12.35 -0.19 -13.12
N LEU A 42 -13.67 -0.21 -13.16
CA LEU A 42 -14.49 0.82 -13.77
C LEU A 42 -15.03 1.78 -12.70
N LEU A 43 -14.55 3.02 -12.74
CA LEU A 43 -15.08 4.11 -11.93
C LEU A 43 -16.13 4.86 -12.75
N SER A 44 -17.42 4.69 -12.41
CA SER A 44 -18.54 5.38 -13.04
C SER A 44 -19.30 6.20 -12.00
N THR A 45 -19.41 7.50 -12.26
CA THR A 45 -20.12 8.47 -11.43
C THR A 45 -20.97 9.38 -12.32
N CYS A 46 -21.72 10.33 -11.75
CA CYS A 46 -22.46 11.31 -12.53
C CYS A 46 -21.58 12.21 -13.42
N ASN A 47 -20.32 12.44 -13.03
CA ASN A 47 -19.43 13.39 -13.69
C ASN A 47 -18.29 12.76 -14.49
N ARG A 48 -18.08 11.44 -14.37
CA ARG A 48 -16.98 10.73 -15.05
C ARG A 48 -17.23 9.25 -15.20
N THR A 49 -16.66 8.71 -16.26
CA THR A 49 -16.48 7.26 -16.42
C THR A 49 -15.05 7.01 -16.83
N GLU A 50 -14.31 6.31 -15.99
CA GLU A 50 -12.88 6.04 -16.15
C GLU A 50 -12.61 4.55 -15.97
N LEU A 51 -11.96 3.93 -16.97
CA LEU A 51 -11.52 2.53 -16.92
C LEU A 51 -10.02 2.48 -16.61
N TYR A 52 -9.69 1.86 -15.50
CA TYR A 52 -8.31 1.57 -15.08
C TYR A 52 -7.98 0.12 -15.41
N LEU A 53 -6.86 -0.11 -16.09
CA LEU A 53 -6.39 -1.43 -16.50
C LEU A 53 -5.01 -1.70 -15.91
N SER A 54 -4.81 -2.92 -15.43
CA SER A 54 -3.51 -3.54 -15.24
C SER A 54 -3.26 -4.51 -16.39
N CYS A 55 -2.07 -4.44 -17.01
CA CYS A 55 -1.77 -5.13 -18.25
C CYS A 55 -0.55 -6.03 -18.13
N ALA A 56 -0.58 -7.17 -18.82
CA ALA A 56 0.54 -8.12 -18.88
C ALA A 56 1.69 -7.58 -19.74
N GLY A 57 2.89 -7.59 -19.22
CA GLY A 57 4.12 -7.30 -19.96
C GLY A 57 4.06 -5.99 -20.76
N GLN A 58 4.24 -6.07 -22.08
CA GLN A 58 4.22 -4.92 -23.00
C GLN A 58 2.84 -4.62 -23.59
N ALA A 59 1.79 -5.32 -23.18
CA ALA A 59 0.43 -5.07 -23.69
C ALA A 59 -0.03 -3.65 -23.35
N ARG A 60 -0.56 -2.96 -24.36
CA ARG A 60 -1.06 -1.58 -24.23
C ARG A 60 -2.41 -1.43 -24.94
N PRO A 61 -3.44 -2.15 -24.45
CA PRO A 61 -4.77 -2.04 -25.05
C PRO A 61 -5.32 -0.61 -24.90
N ASP A 62 -6.11 -0.18 -25.88
CA ASP A 62 -6.87 1.06 -25.78
C ASP A 62 -8.06 0.84 -24.83
N ALA A 63 -7.97 1.39 -23.63
CA ALA A 63 -8.98 1.22 -22.60
C ALA A 63 -10.32 1.89 -22.99
N GLY A 64 -10.31 3.00 -23.73
CA GLY A 64 -11.51 3.65 -24.21
C GLY A 64 -12.25 2.80 -25.24
N ALA A 65 -11.50 2.25 -26.21
CA ALA A 65 -12.06 1.35 -27.20
C ALA A 65 -12.62 0.06 -26.57
N LEU A 66 -11.89 -0.51 -25.58
CA LEU A 66 -12.36 -1.68 -24.82
C LEU A 66 -13.65 -1.39 -24.04
N LEU A 67 -13.73 -0.23 -23.40
CA LEU A 67 -14.93 0.17 -22.67
C LEU A 67 -16.13 0.28 -23.59
N CYS A 68 -15.98 1.00 -24.71
CA CYS A 68 -17.05 1.16 -25.70
C CYS A 68 -17.49 -0.20 -26.28
N ALA A 69 -16.55 -1.07 -26.64
CA ALA A 69 -16.86 -2.41 -27.13
C ALA A 69 -17.60 -3.27 -26.07
N ALA A 70 -17.16 -3.22 -24.81
CA ALA A 70 -17.81 -3.94 -23.72
C ALA A 70 -19.23 -3.43 -23.44
N ALA A 71 -19.42 -2.11 -23.53
CA ALA A 71 -20.71 -1.43 -23.36
C ALA A 71 -21.64 -1.54 -24.58
N GLY A 72 -21.13 -2.01 -25.73
CA GLY A 72 -21.93 -2.14 -26.95
C GLY A 72 -22.21 -0.81 -27.67
N VAL A 73 -21.33 0.20 -27.47
CA VAL A 73 -21.46 1.52 -28.10
C VAL A 73 -20.32 1.75 -29.10
N PRO A 74 -20.56 2.52 -30.20
CA PRO A 74 -19.49 2.85 -31.17
C PRO A 74 -18.43 3.74 -30.49
N TYR A 75 -17.15 3.47 -30.74
CA TYR A 75 -16.05 4.25 -30.18
C TYR A 75 -15.89 5.66 -30.78
N ALA A 76 -16.14 5.79 -32.09
CA ALA A 76 -15.86 7.01 -32.85
C ALA A 76 -16.45 8.31 -32.24
N PRO A 77 -17.70 8.34 -31.73
CA PRO A 77 -18.25 9.55 -31.12
C PRO A 77 -17.52 9.99 -29.82
N PHE A 78 -16.79 9.08 -29.18
CA PHE A 78 -16.14 9.31 -27.89
C PHE A 78 -14.63 9.53 -28.02
N ALA A 79 -14.03 9.28 -29.19
CA ALA A 79 -12.59 9.26 -29.38
C ALA A 79 -11.89 10.54 -28.88
N ASP A 80 -12.45 11.71 -29.22
CA ASP A 80 -11.90 13.01 -28.81
C ASP A 80 -12.26 13.40 -27.36
N ALA A 81 -13.27 12.76 -26.79
CA ALA A 81 -13.70 13.01 -25.41
C ALA A 81 -12.91 12.18 -24.39
N PHE A 82 -12.29 11.07 -24.80
CA PHE A 82 -11.46 10.28 -23.93
C PHE A 82 -10.13 10.98 -23.63
N GLU A 83 -9.77 10.99 -22.37
CA GLU A 83 -8.43 11.30 -21.88
C GLU A 83 -7.77 10.01 -21.43
N SER A 84 -6.58 9.72 -21.98
CA SER A 84 -5.82 8.51 -21.67
C SER A 84 -4.49 8.88 -21.05
N CYS A 85 -4.14 8.21 -19.98
CA CYS A 85 -2.84 8.30 -19.34
C CYS A 85 -2.38 6.92 -18.83
N ARG A 86 -1.09 6.81 -18.52
CA ARG A 86 -0.45 5.52 -18.20
C ARG A 86 0.42 5.65 -16.98
N ASP A 87 0.72 4.50 -16.41
CA ASP A 87 1.70 4.33 -15.35
C ASP A 87 1.50 5.38 -14.22
N GLU A 88 2.50 6.16 -13.89
CA GLU A 88 2.46 7.18 -12.84
C GLU A 88 1.38 8.25 -13.08
N ASP A 89 1.20 8.69 -14.35
CA ASP A 89 0.17 9.69 -14.67
C ASP A 89 -1.24 9.17 -14.38
N ALA A 90 -1.48 7.86 -14.60
CA ALA A 90 -2.76 7.25 -14.27
C ALA A 90 -2.98 7.17 -12.75
N ALA A 91 -1.91 6.90 -12.00
CA ALA A 91 -1.94 6.89 -10.54
C ALA A 91 -2.18 8.29 -9.97
N ARG A 92 -1.47 9.29 -10.46
CA ARG A 92 -1.63 10.72 -10.12
C ARG A 92 -3.06 11.18 -10.39
N ARG A 93 -3.56 10.89 -11.59
CA ARG A 93 -4.94 11.23 -11.95
C ARG A 93 -5.96 10.65 -10.97
N LEU A 94 -5.84 9.37 -10.60
CA LEU A 94 -6.76 8.75 -9.65
C LEU A 94 -6.69 9.40 -8.26
N MET A 95 -5.51 9.81 -7.80
CA MET A 95 -5.34 10.54 -6.55
C MET A 95 -5.96 11.94 -6.59
N GLU A 96 -5.78 12.66 -7.70
CA GLU A 96 -6.43 13.96 -7.94
C GLU A 96 -7.96 13.81 -7.98
N VAL A 97 -8.46 12.77 -8.64
CA VAL A 97 -9.89 12.43 -8.64
C VAL A 97 -10.37 12.16 -7.21
N ALA A 98 -9.69 11.29 -6.47
CA ALA A 98 -10.05 10.96 -5.09
C ALA A 98 -9.98 12.19 -4.15
N GLY A 99 -9.05 13.11 -4.41
CA GLY A 99 -8.95 14.40 -3.72
C GLY A 99 -10.07 15.40 -4.07
N GLY A 100 -10.88 15.12 -5.11
CA GLY A 100 -11.91 16.02 -5.60
C GLY A 100 -11.38 17.18 -6.44
N LEU A 101 -10.11 17.13 -6.87
CA LEU A 101 -9.48 18.21 -7.65
C LEU A 101 -9.98 18.25 -9.10
N ARG A 102 -10.41 17.09 -9.60
CA ARG A 102 -11.00 16.93 -10.94
C ARG A 102 -12.52 16.84 -10.92
N SER A 103 -13.15 17.10 -9.79
CA SER A 103 -14.61 17.15 -9.68
C SER A 103 -15.14 18.50 -10.15
N GLN A 104 -16.33 18.50 -10.73
CA GLN A 104 -17.06 19.70 -11.12
C GLN A 104 -17.24 20.64 -9.91
N ILE A 105 -17.50 20.05 -8.77
CA ILE A 105 -17.49 20.73 -7.47
C ILE A 105 -16.19 20.37 -6.76
N TRP A 106 -15.30 21.35 -6.65
CA TRP A 106 -13.96 21.16 -6.13
C TRP A 106 -13.97 20.75 -4.66
N GLY A 107 -13.28 19.64 -4.34
CA GLY A 107 -13.25 19.09 -2.98
C GLY A 107 -14.51 18.29 -2.60
N GLU A 108 -15.34 17.87 -3.56
CA GLU A 108 -16.54 17.08 -3.34
C GLU A 108 -16.28 15.89 -2.40
N ASP A 109 -17.12 15.74 -1.37
CA ASP A 109 -16.90 14.71 -0.32
C ASP A 109 -17.21 13.29 -0.78
N GLN A 110 -18.10 13.12 -1.73
CA GLN A 110 -18.60 11.81 -2.15
C GLN A 110 -17.57 11.03 -2.99
N ILE A 111 -16.63 11.71 -3.66
CA ILE A 111 -15.72 11.06 -4.60
C ILE A 111 -14.83 9.97 -3.95
N VAL A 112 -14.35 10.16 -2.72
CA VAL A 112 -13.56 9.12 -2.01
C VAL A 112 -14.39 7.86 -1.80
N THR A 113 -15.67 8.03 -1.48
CA THR A 113 -16.62 6.91 -1.30
C THR A 113 -16.86 6.20 -2.62
N GLN A 114 -16.99 6.94 -3.72
CA GLN A 114 -17.19 6.41 -5.08
C GLN A 114 -15.94 5.63 -5.56
N VAL A 115 -14.74 6.15 -5.31
CA VAL A 115 -13.47 5.45 -5.61
C VAL A 115 -13.38 4.12 -4.84
N LYS A 116 -13.75 4.11 -3.55
CA LYS A 116 -13.82 2.87 -2.75
C LYS A 116 -14.88 1.90 -3.26
N ALA A 117 -16.05 2.42 -3.67
CA ALA A 117 -17.14 1.59 -4.19
C ALA A 117 -16.75 0.95 -5.54
N ALA A 118 -15.99 1.65 -6.40
CA ALA A 118 -15.50 1.11 -7.67
C ALA A 118 -14.58 -0.10 -7.47
N VAL A 119 -13.54 0.01 -6.62
CA VAL A 119 -12.67 -1.15 -6.34
C VAL A 119 -13.41 -2.26 -5.60
N GLN A 120 -14.40 -1.95 -4.79
CA GLN A 120 -15.23 -2.97 -4.15
C GLN A 120 -16.08 -3.73 -5.17
N ALA A 121 -16.65 -3.05 -6.18
CA ALA A 121 -17.36 -3.69 -7.28
C ALA A 121 -16.41 -4.59 -8.09
N ALA A 122 -15.20 -4.13 -8.39
CA ALA A 122 -14.20 -4.92 -9.09
C ALA A 122 -13.78 -6.18 -8.29
N ARG A 123 -13.70 -6.11 -6.96
CA ARG A 123 -13.49 -7.29 -6.09
C ARG A 123 -14.62 -8.30 -6.22
N GLU A 124 -15.86 -7.84 -6.16
CA GLU A 124 -17.05 -8.67 -6.32
C GLU A 124 -17.09 -9.32 -7.72
N ALA A 125 -16.67 -8.57 -8.75
CA ALA A 125 -16.53 -9.06 -10.12
C ALA A 125 -15.30 -9.98 -10.32
N ARG A 126 -14.35 -10.03 -9.38
CA ARG A 126 -13.03 -10.68 -9.47
C ARG A 126 -12.20 -10.13 -10.63
N SER A 127 -12.32 -8.85 -10.89
CA SER A 127 -11.60 -8.13 -11.95
C SER A 127 -10.42 -7.34 -11.43
N ALA A 128 -10.39 -6.93 -10.17
CA ALA A 128 -9.25 -6.24 -9.58
C ALA A 128 -8.10 -7.21 -9.29
N ASP A 129 -6.88 -6.80 -9.65
CA ASP A 129 -5.63 -7.45 -9.28
C ASP A 129 -4.90 -6.70 -8.17
N ALA A 130 -3.75 -7.21 -7.73
CA ALA A 130 -2.96 -6.60 -6.65
C ALA A 130 -2.46 -5.18 -6.99
N VAL A 131 -2.25 -4.85 -8.28
CA VAL A 131 -1.82 -3.52 -8.73
C VAL A 131 -2.94 -2.52 -8.51
N LEU A 132 -4.11 -2.80 -9.07
CA LEU A 132 -5.28 -1.92 -8.95
C LEU A 132 -5.78 -1.83 -7.51
N GLU A 133 -5.75 -2.92 -6.76
CA GLU A 133 -6.06 -2.91 -5.32
C GLU A 133 -5.16 -1.93 -4.54
N THR A 134 -3.86 -1.96 -4.82
CA THR A 134 -2.90 -1.08 -4.16
C THR A 134 -3.08 0.37 -4.61
N LEU A 135 -3.26 0.59 -5.91
CA LEU A 135 -3.49 1.90 -6.50
C LEU A 135 -4.75 2.58 -5.92
N PHE A 136 -5.89 1.89 -5.95
CA PHE A 136 -7.17 2.45 -5.46
C PHE A 136 -7.16 2.70 -3.94
N ARG A 137 -6.48 1.82 -3.19
CA ARG A 137 -6.27 2.04 -1.75
C ARG A 137 -5.41 3.27 -1.47
N ALA A 138 -4.31 3.45 -2.20
CA ALA A 138 -3.43 4.61 -2.09
C ALA A 138 -4.16 5.90 -2.48
N ALA A 139 -4.92 5.88 -3.59
CA ALA A 139 -5.71 7.03 -4.03
C ALA A 139 -6.79 7.42 -3.01
N ALA A 140 -7.50 6.45 -2.43
CA ALA A 140 -8.47 6.73 -1.37
C ALA A 140 -7.81 7.29 -0.10
N ALA A 141 -6.59 6.88 0.22
CA ALA A 141 -5.80 7.42 1.34
C ALA A 141 -5.33 8.84 1.03
N ALA A 142 -4.77 9.10 -0.14
CA ALA A 142 -4.37 10.42 -0.62
C ALA A 142 -5.55 11.40 -0.61
N GLY A 143 -6.70 11.00 -1.16
CA GLY A 143 -7.92 11.82 -1.17
C GLY A 143 -8.41 12.17 0.24
N LYS A 144 -8.34 11.23 1.19
CA LYS A 144 -8.66 11.49 2.59
C LYS A 144 -7.65 12.45 3.24
N GLU A 145 -6.36 12.28 2.96
CA GLU A 145 -5.30 13.14 3.50
C GLU A 145 -5.42 14.56 2.97
N ILE A 146 -5.64 14.74 1.65
CA ILE A 146 -5.90 16.05 1.02
C ILE A 146 -7.06 16.76 1.73
N LYS A 147 -8.19 16.08 1.90
CA LYS A 147 -9.37 16.65 2.57
C LYS A 147 -9.15 17.02 4.03
N THR A 148 -8.25 16.34 4.72
CA THR A 148 -7.96 16.58 6.13
C THR A 148 -6.94 17.70 6.34
N ARG A 149 -5.91 17.74 5.48
CA ARG A 149 -4.77 18.67 5.64
C ARG A 149 -4.92 19.96 4.86
N VAL A 150 -5.59 19.90 3.70
CA VAL A 150 -5.69 21.04 2.80
C VAL A 150 -7.12 21.58 2.79
N ARG A 151 -7.27 22.84 3.17
CA ARG A 151 -8.52 23.56 2.94
C ARG A 151 -8.57 23.98 1.49
N LEU A 152 -9.18 23.17 0.65
CA LEU A 152 -9.49 23.57 -0.72
C LEU A 152 -10.43 24.75 -0.61
N THR A 153 -9.97 25.96 -0.97
CA THR A 153 -10.64 27.23 -0.76
C THR A 153 -12.03 27.25 -1.42
N GLY A 154 -13.04 27.39 -0.62
CA GLY A 154 -14.47 27.37 -0.95
C GLY A 154 -15.18 26.33 -0.09
N VAL A 155 -16.31 26.70 0.48
CA VAL A 155 -17.16 25.71 1.16
C VAL A 155 -17.44 24.60 0.15
N PRO A 156 -17.22 23.31 0.46
CA PRO A 156 -17.53 22.21 -0.45
C PRO A 156 -19.02 22.29 -0.80
N ARG A 157 -19.32 22.62 -2.04
CA ARG A 157 -20.70 22.70 -2.52
C ARG A 157 -21.04 21.34 -3.13
N SER A 158 -22.12 20.73 -2.69
CA SER A 158 -22.68 19.59 -3.39
C SER A 158 -23.46 20.07 -4.63
N ALA A 159 -23.65 19.20 -5.63
CA ALA A 159 -24.51 19.51 -6.78
C ALA A 159 -25.92 19.96 -6.31
N ALA A 160 -26.44 19.35 -5.24
CA ALA A 160 -27.67 19.75 -4.62
C ALA A 160 -27.64 21.20 -4.10
N GLN A 161 -26.53 21.59 -3.45
CA GLN A 161 -26.40 22.98 -2.96
C GLN A 161 -26.31 23.98 -4.09
N SER A 162 -25.49 23.69 -5.14
CA SER A 162 -25.40 24.56 -6.32
C SER A 162 -26.73 24.69 -7.04
N ALA A 163 -27.50 23.59 -7.14
CA ALA A 163 -28.85 23.61 -7.71
C ALA A 163 -29.80 24.50 -6.90
N VAL A 164 -29.83 24.32 -5.57
CA VAL A 164 -30.72 25.12 -4.67
C VAL A 164 -30.33 26.58 -4.73
N GLU A 165 -29.04 26.94 -4.73
CA GLU A 165 -28.60 28.34 -4.87
C GLU A 165 -28.99 28.95 -6.23
N ARG A 166 -28.89 28.16 -7.32
CA ARG A 166 -29.29 28.60 -8.65
C ARG A 166 -30.81 28.82 -8.71
N LEU A 167 -31.58 27.83 -8.24
CA LEU A 167 -33.03 27.94 -8.15
C LEU A 167 -33.47 29.14 -7.28
N ALA A 168 -32.79 29.40 -6.17
CA ALA A 168 -33.04 30.52 -5.29
C ALA A 168 -32.84 31.88 -5.98
N ARG A 169 -31.77 32.01 -6.76
CA ARG A 169 -31.44 33.21 -7.51
C ARG A 169 -32.52 33.53 -8.54
N ASP A 170 -32.89 32.54 -9.34
CA ASP A 170 -33.80 32.74 -10.47
C ASP A 170 -35.28 32.82 -10.01
N ALA A 171 -35.59 32.20 -8.87
CA ALA A 171 -36.92 32.33 -8.24
C ALA A 171 -37.13 33.64 -7.44
N GLY A 172 -36.07 34.46 -7.29
CA GLY A 172 -36.12 35.65 -6.44
C GLY A 172 -36.30 35.37 -4.95
N GLY A 173 -35.78 34.21 -4.49
CA GLY A 173 -35.92 33.68 -3.13
C GLY A 173 -36.78 32.43 -3.07
N LEU A 174 -36.56 31.61 -2.02
CA LEU A 174 -37.24 30.32 -1.86
C LEU A 174 -38.30 30.29 -0.75
N ALA A 175 -38.31 31.27 0.13
CA ALA A 175 -39.24 31.31 1.25
C ALA A 175 -40.70 31.29 0.78
N GLY A 176 -41.50 30.37 1.32
CA GLY A 176 -42.90 30.19 1.01
C GLY A 176 -43.22 29.51 -0.33
N LYS A 177 -42.20 29.16 -1.15
CA LYS A 177 -42.38 28.40 -2.40
C LYS A 177 -42.61 26.92 -2.15
N ARG A 178 -43.31 26.27 -3.08
CA ARG A 178 -43.55 24.82 -3.06
C ARG A 178 -42.57 24.12 -4.00
N ALA A 179 -41.88 23.14 -3.49
CA ALA A 179 -40.90 22.37 -4.24
C ALA A 179 -41.22 20.88 -4.23
N LEU A 180 -41.15 20.24 -5.38
CA LEU A 180 -41.19 18.79 -5.50
C LEU A 180 -39.78 18.27 -5.73
N VAL A 181 -39.37 17.26 -4.95
CA VAL A 181 -38.11 16.53 -5.15
C VAL A 181 -38.42 15.11 -5.59
N ILE A 182 -37.94 14.72 -6.78
CA ILE A 182 -38.07 13.36 -7.30
C ILE A 182 -36.81 12.61 -6.95
N GLY A 183 -36.95 11.55 -6.13
CA GLY A 183 -35.84 10.71 -5.66
C GLY A 183 -35.49 10.95 -4.20
N ASN A 184 -35.40 9.86 -3.45
CA ASN A 184 -35.05 9.84 -2.02
C ASN A 184 -33.68 9.19 -1.77
N GLY A 185 -32.77 9.23 -2.76
CA GLY A 185 -31.39 8.90 -2.62
C GLY A 185 -30.62 9.94 -1.79
N GLU A 186 -29.33 9.78 -1.61
CA GLU A 186 -28.50 10.70 -0.83
C GLU A 186 -28.60 12.14 -1.33
N MET A 187 -28.48 12.34 -2.66
CA MET A 187 -28.56 13.66 -3.30
C MET A 187 -29.96 14.27 -3.18
N GLY A 188 -31.00 13.48 -3.38
CA GLY A 188 -32.37 13.95 -3.26
C GLY A 188 -32.74 14.38 -1.83
N ARG A 189 -32.30 13.59 -0.82
CA ARG A 189 -32.49 13.96 0.60
C ARG A 189 -31.75 15.25 0.97
N LEU A 190 -30.50 15.39 0.46
CA LEU A 190 -29.73 16.62 0.69
C LEU A 190 -30.41 17.83 0.06
N ALA A 191 -30.85 17.71 -1.19
CA ALA A 191 -31.58 18.78 -1.88
C ALA A 191 -32.88 19.16 -1.15
N ALA A 192 -33.66 18.16 -0.72
CA ALA A 192 -34.87 18.38 0.04
C ALA A 192 -34.62 19.12 1.37
N SER A 193 -33.58 18.71 2.10
CA SER A 193 -33.16 19.38 3.35
C SER A 193 -32.76 20.84 3.12
N LEU A 194 -31.99 21.11 2.06
CA LEU A 194 -31.52 22.45 1.70
C LEU A 194 -32.70 23.37 1.27
N LEU A 195 -33.61 22.84 0.44
CA LEU A 195 -34.82 23.57 0.04
C LEU A 195 -35.72 23.89 1.25
N HIS A 196 -35.88 22.92 2.15
CA HIS A 196 -36.66 23.14 3.39
C HIS A 196 -36.00 24.18 4.30
N ALA A 197 -34.65 24.09 4.49
CA ALA A 197 -33.92 25.09 5.26
C ALA A 197 -33.97 26.50 4.64
N ALA A 198 -34.13 26.59 3.32
CA ALA A 198 -34.37 27.86 2.60
C ALA A 198 -35.80 28.36 2.66
N GLY A 199 -36.70 27.67 3.38
CA GLY A 199 -38.07 28.07 3.62
C GLY A 199 -39.10 27.55 2.61
N CYS A 200 -38.77 26.57 1.77
CA CYS A 200 -39.72 25.90 0.89
C CYS A 200 -40.60 24.92 1.65
N ALA A 201 -41.87 24.80 1.18
CA ALA A 201 -42.68 23.63 1.47
C ALA A 201 -42.29 22.50 0.51
N VAL A 202 -41.58 21.49 1.03
CA VAL A 202 -40.97 20.43 0.21
C VAL A 202 -41.78 19.15 0.26
N THR A 203 -42.08 18.57 -0.91
CA THR A 203 -42.62 17.22 -1.07
C THR A 203 -41.60 16.32 -1.76
N VAL A 204 -41.39 15.11 -1.25
CA VAL A 204 -40.42 14.13 -1.81
C VAL A 204 -41.20 12.94 -2.35
N THR A 205 -40.83 12.47 -3.54
CA THR A 205 -41.45 11.26 -4.11
C THR A 205 -40.73 9.99 -3.62
N LEU A 206 -41.50 8.96 -3.32
CA LEU A 206 -41.00 7.65 -2.88
C LEU A 206 -41.58 6.54 -3.77
N ARG A 207 -40.70 5.62 -4.28
CA ARG A 207 -41.14 4.41 -5.01
C ARG A 207 -41.77 3.35 -4.10
N SER A 208 -41.27 3.25 -2.88
CA SER A 208 -41.84 2.40 -1.84
C SER A 208 -41.61 3.06 -0.49
N TYR A 209 -42.64 3.06 0.34
CA TYR A 209 -42.56 3.60 1.70
C TYR A 209 -42.67 2.46 2.71
N HIS A 210 -41.57 2.23 3.45
CA HIS A 210 -41.55 1.28 4.56
C HIS A 210 -41.46 2.07 5.87
N HIS A 211 -42.54 2.06 6.65
CA HIS A 211 -42.64 2.81 7.90
C HIS A 211 -41.50 2.40 8.86
N GLY A 212 -40.74 3.38 9.34
CA GLY A 212 -39.58 3.16 10.23
C GLY A 212 -38.25 2.76 9.53
N GLN A 213 -38.26 2.47 8.21
CA GLN A 213 -37.04 2.14 7.43
C GLN A 213 -36.71 3.20 6.37
N THR A 214 -37.69 3.96 5.90
CA THR A 214 -37.50 5.01 4.88
C THR A 214 -37.13 6.32 5.55
N VAL A 215 -35.89 6.78 5.33
CA VAL A 215 -35.41 8.06 5.85
C VAL A 215 -35.91 9.19 4.95
N VAL A 216 -36.71 10.08 5.50
CA VAL A 216 -37.21 11.32 4.85
C VAL A 216 -36.68 12.51 5.65
N PRO A 217 -36.24 13.60 5.00
CA PRO A 217 -35.79 14.79 5.72
C PRO A 217 -36.91 15.38 6.57
N ALA A 218 -36.57 15.84 7.78
CA ALA A 218 -37.52 16.42 8.71
C ALA A 218 -38.21 17.65 8.09
N GLY A 219 -39.51 17.77 8.27
CA GLY A 219 -40.31 18.87 7.73
C GLY A 219 -40.72 18.72 6.26
N CYS A 220 -40.32 17.65 5.58
CA CYS A 220 -40.75 17.36 4.21
C CYS A 220 -41.96 16.43 4.19
N SER A 221 -42.91 16.71 3.29
CA SER A 221 -44.00 15.82 2.95
C SER A 221 -43.59 14.74 1.97
N VAL A 222 -44.35 13.65 1.87
CA VAL A 222 -44.08 12.56 0.95
C VAL A 222 -45.27 12.27 0.04
N THR A 223 -45.00 11.81 -1.17
CA THR A 223 -46.00 11.34 -2.13
C THR A 223 -45.44 10.09 -2.86
N PRO A 224 -46.33 9.15 -3.29
CA PRO A 224 -45.92 8.06 -4.15
C PRO A 224 -45.29 8.55 -5.45
N TYR A 225 -44.26 7.84 -5.95
CA TYR A 225 -43.61 8.18 -7.21
C TYR A 225 -44.56 8.16 -8.40
N GLU A 226 -45.54 7.27 -8.39
CA GLU A 226 -46.55 7.11 -9.42
C GLU A 226 -47.41 8.37 -9.53
N GLU A 227 -47.62 9.10 -8.42
CA GLU A 227 -48.41 10.34 -8.37
C GLU A 227 -47.59 11.60 -8.67
N ARG A 228 -46.34 11.46 -9.12
CA ARG A 228 -45.40 12.60 -9.29
C ARG A 228 -45.94 13.72 -10.16
N TYR A 229 -46.64 13.42 -11.25
CA TYR A 229 -47.23 14.45 -12.13
C TYR A 229 -48.39 15.18 -11.43
N ARG A 230 -49.24 14.48 -10.71
CA ARG A 230 -50.26 15.09 -9.87
C ARG A 230 -49.63 15.98 -8.79
N ALA A 231 -48.55 15.52 -8.20
CA ALA A 231 -47.82 16.28 -7.18
C ALA A 231 -47.08 17.51 -7.77
N MET A 232 -46.77 17.53 -9.06
CA MET A 232 -46.18 18.69 -9.75
C MET A 232 -47.18 19.84 -9.90
N GLU A 233 -48.48 19.53 -9.90
CA GLU A 233 -49.52 20.55 -10.13
C GLU A 233 -49.45 21.66 -9.10
N GLY A 234 -49.19 22.87 -9.57
CA GLY A 234 -49.07 24.05 -8.74
C GLY A 234 -47.79 24.14 -7.89
N MET A 235 -46.79 23.33 -8.14
CA MET A 235 -45.44 23.52 -7.58
C MET A 235 -44.71 24.66 -8.28
N ASP A 236 -43.88 25.38 -7.53
CA ASP A 236 -43.04 26.46 -8.07
C ASP A 236 -41.75 25.89 -8.66
N LEU A 237 -41.22 24.85 -8.01
CA LEU A 237 -39.92 24.28 -8.31
C LEU A 237 -39.99 22.75 -8.44
N LEU A 238 -39.19 22.20 -9.32
CA LEU A 238 -38.93 20.75 -9.45
C LEU A 238 -37.45 20.48 -9.38
N LEU A 239 -37.04 19.52 -8.55
CA LEU A 239 -35.68 19.01 -8.54
C LEU A 239 -35.71 17.48 -8.66
N SER A 240 -34.99 16.91 -9.61
CA SER A 240 -34.89 15.46 -9.78
C SER A 240 -33.49 14.97 -9.50
N ALA A 241 -33.39 13.84 -8.78
CA ALA A 241 -32.13 13.23 -8.36
C ALA A 241 -32.35 11.72 -8.15
N THR A 242 -32.67 10.98 -9.21
CA THR A 242 -32.84 9.52 -9.16
C THR A 242 -31.69 8.78 -9.83
N THR A 243 -31.67 7.47 -9.71
CA THR A 243 -30.77 6.56 -10.44
C THR A 243 -31.54 5.81 -11.55
N SER A 244 -32.61 6.42 -12.06
CA SER A 244 -33.42 5.81 -13.12
C SER A 244 -32.63 5.78 -14.44
N PRO A 245 -32.67 4.67 -15.19
CA PRO A 245 -32.06 4.63 -16.53
C PRO A 245 -32.93 5.29 -17.61
N HIS A 246 -34.10 5.79 -17.23
CA HIS A 246 -35.10 6.40 -18.14
C HIS A 246 -35.59 7.73 -17.59
N TYR A 247 -36.05 8.60 -18.47
CA TYR A 247 -36.67 9.85 -18.06
C TYR A 247 -37.82 9.61 -17.10
N THR A 248 -37.78 10.31 -15.98
CA THR A 248 -38.84 10.30 -14.97
C THR A 248 -39.89 11.39 -15.25
N VAL A 249 -39.50 12.43 -16.00
CA VAL A 249 -40.32 13.55 -16.42
C VAL A 249 -40.22 13.78 -17.91
N SER A 250 -41.33 13.59 -18.65
CA SER A 250 -41.37 13.85 -20.09
C SER A 250 -41.93 15.25 -20.38
N ALA A 251 -41.50 15.83 -21.50
CA ALA A 251 -41.97 17.15 -21.93
C ALA A 251 -43.48 17.15 -22.23
N GLN A 252 -43.99 16.07 -22.82
CA GLN A 252 -45.40 15.92 -23.10
C GLN A 252 -46.25 15.94 -21.82
N ALA A 253 -45.93 15.06 -20.86
CA ALA A 253 -46.70 14.96 -19.64
C ALA A 253 -46.63 16.24 -18.77
N LEU A 254 -45.49 16.94 -18.83
CA LEU A 254 -45.35 18.22 -18.11
C LEU A 254 -46.16 19.34 -18.76
N ALA A 255 -46.27 19.33 -20.11
CA ALA A 255 -47.05 20.30 -20.86
C ALA A 255 -48.58 20.13 -20.68
N GLU A 256 -49.05 18.94 -20.29
CA GLU A 256 -50.46 18.64 -20.02
C GLU A 256 -50.96 19.16 -18.65
N LEU A 257 -50.03 19.58 -17.75
CA LEU A 257 -50.40 20.15 -16.45
C LEU A 257 -50.93 21.58 -16.61
N GLU A 258 -51.96 21.95 -15.84
CA GLU A 258 -52.52 23.29 -15.87
C GLU A 258 -51.54 24.33 -15.26
N ARG A 259 -50.87 23.96 -14.18
CA ARG A 259 -49.90 24.81 -13.45
C ARG A 259 -48.61 24.06 -13.14
N PRO A 260 -47.81 23.70 -14.17
CA PRO A 260 -46.57 23.00 -13.98
C PRO A 260 -45.50 23.85 -13.30
N PRO A 261 -44.53 23.24 -12.58
CA PRO A 261 -43.34 23.95 -12.13
C PRO A 261 -42.55 24.48 -13.35
N ARG A 262 -42.16 25.75 -13.30
CA ARG A 262 -41.50 26.43 -14.42
C ARG A 262 -39.98 26.45 -14.26
N LEU A 263 -39.49 26.21 -13.08
CA LEU A 263 -38.07 26.23 -12.75
C LEU A 263 -37.63 24.84 -12.26
N LEU A 264 -36.80 24.18 -13.06
CA LEU A 264 -36.43 22.78 -12.88
C LEU A 264 -34.93 22.59 -12.77
N ALA A 265 -34.51 21.64 -11.94
CA ALA A 265 -33.11 21.19 -11.84
C ALA A 265 -33.04 19.67 -11.93
N ASP A 266 -32.18 19.16 -12.79
CA ASP A 266 -31.91 17.74 -12.97
C ASP A 266 -30.49 17.42 -12.51
N LEU A 267 -30.37 16.67 -11.43
CA LEU A 267 -29.10 16.24 -10.83
C LEU A 267 -28.73 14.78 -11.20
N ALA A 268 -29.56 14.14 -12.02
CA ALA A 268 -29.38 12.75 -12.39
C ALA A 268 -28.52 12.59 -13.64
N ILE A 269 -27.74 11.51 -13.68
CA ILE A 269 -27.11 10.98 -14.88
C ILE A 269 -27.30 9.45 -14.84
N PRO A 270 -27.97 8.87 -15.83
CA PRO A 270 -28.68 9.55 -16.96
C PRO A 270 -29.72 10.55 -16.46
N ARG A 271 -30.05 11.53 -17.34
CA ARG A 271 -31.03 12.57 -17.00
C ARG A 271 -32.38 11.98 -16.63
N ASP A 272 -32.98 12.55 -15.60
CA ASP A 272 -34.36 12.25 -15.16
C ASP A 272 -35.40 13.06 -15.95
N ILE A 273 -35.04 14.28 -16.38
CA ILE A 273 -35.92 15.20 -17.08
C ILE A 273 -35.56 15.24 -18.57
N GLU A 274 -36.53 14.98 -19.42
CA GLU A 274 -36.37 15.05 -20.85
C GLU A 274 -35.82 16.42 -21.30
N PRO A 275 -34.73 16.51 -22.09
CA PRO A 275 -34.13 17.77 -22.53
C PRO A 275 -35.09 18.69 -23.30
N ALA A 276 -36.09 18.09 -23.92
CA ALA A 276 -37.14 18.84 -24.61
C ALA A 276 -37.91 19.79 -23.69
N VAL A 277 -37.96 19.56 -22.37
CA VAL A 277 -38.57 20.46 -21.36
C VAL A 277 -37.88 21.83 -21.39
N GLY A 278 -36.55 21.89 -21.49
CA GLY A 278 -35.81 23.16 -21.57
C GLY A 278 -36.09 23.97 -22.85
N LYS A 279 -36.71 23.35 -23.87
CA LYS A 279 -37.13 24.02 -25.12
C LYS A 279 -38.56 24.52 -25.08
N LEU A 280 -39.34 24.17 -24.06
CA LEU A 280 -40.71 24.63 -23.90
C LEU A 280 -40.72 26.09 -23.44
N SER A 281 -41.62 26.88 -24.01
CA SER A 281 -41.76 28.30 -23.63
C SER A 281 -42.12 28.46 -22.17
N GLY A 282 -41.39 29.29 -21.44
CA GLY A 282 -41.59 29.62 -20.04
C GLY A 282 -41.09 28.56 -19.05
N PHE A 283 -40.31 27.55 -19.52
CA PHE A 283 -39.60 26.62 -18.64
C PHE A 283 -38.12 26.93 -18.62
N THR A 284 -37.51 26.77 -17.46
CA THR A 284 -36.08 26.85 -17.26
C THR A 284 -35.63 25.53 -16.66
N LEU A 285 -34.78 24.81 -17.36
CA LEU A 285 -34.22 23.54 -16.92
C LEU A 285 -32.71 23.68 -16.76
N TYR A 286 -32.20 23.40 -15.57
CA TYR A 286 -30.77 23.26 -15.29
C TYR A 286 -30.40 21.80 -15.15
N ASN A 287 -29.35 21.40 -15.81
CA ASN A 287 -28.71 20.09 -15.62
C ASN A 287 -27.43 20.24 -14.80
N VAL A 288 -26.75 19.14 -14.51
CA VAL A 288 -25.51 19.11 -13.71
C VAL A 288 -24.42 20.01 -14.31
N ASP A 289 -24.31 20.12 -15.64
CA ASP A 289 -23.30 20.93 -16.30
C ASP A 289 -23.55 22.44 -16.12
N ASP A 290 -24.80 22.86 -16.05
CA ASP A 290 -25.21 24.26 -15.82
C ASP A 290 -24.91 24.74 -14.39
N LEU A 291 -24.62 23.81 -13.47
CA LEU A 291 -24.44 24.09 -12.03
C LEU A 291 -22.95 24.23 -11.65
N GLY A 292 -22.03 23.84 -12.54
CA GLY A 292 -20.58 23.93 -12.32
C GLY A 292 -20.04 25.35 -12.57
N VAL A 293 -19.20 25.82 -11.66
CA VAL A 293 -18.44 27.08 -11.83
C VAL A 293 -16.98 26.71 -12.03
N ASP A 294 -16.48 26.88 -13.25
CA ASP A 294 -15.04 26.83 -13.53
C ASP A 294 -14.42 28.17 -13.12
N THR A 295 -13.81 28.20 -11.95
CA THR A 295 -13.07 29.37 -11.46
C THR A 295 -11.59 28.99 -11.45
N GLY A 296 -10.82 29.29 -12.49
CA GLY A 296 -9.35 29.23 -12.60
C GLY A 296 -8.58 28.63 -11.41
N ARG A 297 -8.76 27.35 -11.15
CA ARG A 297 -8.37 26.67 -9.90
C ARG A 297 -6.89 26.34 -9.96
N SER A 298 -6.12 26.81 -9.02
CA SER A 298 -4.71 26.41 -8.83
C SER A 298 -4.62 25.31 -7.77
N ILE A 299 -3.97 24.21 -8.09
CA ILE A 299 -3.73 23.12 -7.12
C ILE A 299 -2.75 23.67 -6.06
N PRO A 300 -3.11 23.61 -4.77
CA PRO A 300 -2.20 24.05 -3.70
C PRO A 300 -0.92 23.19 -3.66
N PRO A 301 0.25 23.77 -3.36
CA PRO A 301 1.51 23.02 -3.27
C PRO A 301 1.47 21.84 -2.28
N GLU A 302 0.72 21.98 -1.20
CA GLU A 302 0.56 20.93 -0.19
C GLU A 302 -0.16 19.70 -0.75
N VAL A 303 -1.02 19.89 -1.73
CA VAL A 303 -1.69 18.76 -2.43
C VAL A 303 -0.68 18.01 -3.28
N GLU A 304 0.18 18.73 -4.00
CA GLU A 304 1.22 18.14 -4.82
C GLU A 304 2.17 17.29 -3.97
N GLU A 305 2.60 17.80 -2.81
CA GLU A 305 3.42 17.05 -1.84
C GLU A 305 2.73 15.75 -1.39
N ILE A 306 1.43 15.80 -1.08
CA ILE A 306 0.67 14.61 -0.65
C ILE A 306 0.62 13.59 -1.79
N VAL A 307 0.31 14.01 -3.00
CA VAL A 307 0.21 13.13 -4.17
C VAL A 307 1.57 12.48 -4.44
N GLU A 308 2.66 13.25 -4.42
CA GLU A 308 4.02 12.76 -4.64
C GLU A 308 4.42 11.70 -3.61
N ASN A 309 4.20 11.96 -2.33
CA ASN A 309 4.47 10.99 -1.26
C ASN A 309 3.71 9.67 -1.44
N HIS A 310 2.48 9.70 -1.96
CA HIS A 310 1.73 8.48 -2.25
C HIS A 310 2.21 7.77 -3.52
N LEU A 311 2.65 8.50 -4.54
CA LEU A 311 3.27 7.96 -5.75
C LEU A 311 4.59 7.25 -5.43
N GLU A 312 5.46 7.86 -4.63
CA GLU A 312 6.69 7.23 -4.16
C GLU A 312 6.44 5.89 -3.45
N ARG A 313 5.42 5.82 -2.59
CA ARG A 313 5.03 4.57 -1.91
C ARG A 313 4.54 3.50 -2.89
N ILE A 314 3.83 3.88 -3.93
CA ILE A 314 3.41 2.94 -5.00
C ILE A 314 4.64 2.45 -5.75
N ALA A 315 5.53 3.34 -6.17
CA ALA A 315 6.77 2.99 -6.87
C ALA A 315 7.64 2.03 -6.04
N GLN A 316 7.78 2.28 -4.74
CA GLN A 316 8.49 1.37 -3.82
C GLN A 316 7.81 -0.01 -3.74
N TRP A 317 6.47 -0.05 -3.69
CA TRP A 317 5.73 -1.31 -3.69
C TRP A 317 5.88 -2.07 -5.00
N GLU A 318 5.82 -1.38 -6.14
CA GLU A 318 6.01 -1.99 -7.48
C GLU A 318 7.43 -2.54 -7.64
N ASN A 319 8.44 -1.78 -7.23
CA ASN A 319 9.82 -2.26 -7.23
C ASN A 319 9.98 -3.51 -6.36
N TYR A 320 9.43 -3.50 -5.14
CA TYR A 320 9.48 -4.68 -4.27
C TYR A 320 8.77 -5.88 -4.89
N ARG A 321 7.61 -5.69 -5.52
CA ARG A 321 6.88 -6.74 -6.23
C ARG A 321 7.71 -7.30 -7.40
N ALA A 322 8.37 -6.45 -8.16
CA ALA A 322 9.28 -6.85 -9.24
C ALA A 322 10.49 -7.65 -8.72
N CYS A 323 10.92 -7.40 -7.49
CA CYS A 323 12.00 -8.13 -6.82
C CYS A 323 11.59 -9.55 -6.36
N LEU A 324 10.30 -9.85 -6.16
CA LEU A 324 9.85 -11.13 -5.59
C LEU A 324 10.36 -12.38 -6.33
N PRO A 325 10.34 -12.46 -7.69
CA PRO A 325 10.89 -13.61 -8.40
C PRO A 325 12.39 -13.79 -8.17
N GLY A 326 13.14 -12.69 -8.19
CA GLY A 326 14.58 -12.69 -7.92
C GLY A 326 14.91 -13.10 -6.48
N LEU A 327 14.12 -12.65 -5.50
CA LEU A 327 14.25 -13.08 -4.11
C LEU A 327 14.01 -14.56 -3.95
N GLU A 328 12.99 -15.11 -4.62
CA GLU A 328 12.70 -16.54 -4.56
C GLU A 328 13.83 -17.36 -5.20
N ARG A 329 14.38 -16.90 -6.32
CA ARG A 329 15.54 -17.51 -6.94
C ARG A 329 16.78 -17.48 -6.05
N VAL A 330 17.05 -16.36 -5.36
CA VAL A 330 18.13 -16.26 -4.37
C VAL A 330 17.91 -17.25 -3.23
N LYS A 331 16.68 -17.38 -2.69
CA LYS A 331 16.34 -18.37 -1.67
C LYS A 331 16.67 -19.77 -2.12
N GLN A 332 16.21 -20.15 -3.31
CA GLN A 332 16.47 -21.48 -3.89
C GLN A 332 17.96 -21.74 -4.09
N ALA A 333 18.70 -20.77 -4.63
CA ALA A 333 20.15 -20.88 -4.84
C ALA A 333 20.91 -21.05 -3.51
N VAL A 334 20.50 -20.29 -2.46
CA VAL A 334 21.11 -20.41 -1.12
C VAL A 334 20.78 -21.77 -0.50
N VAL A 335 19.53 -22.21 -0.58
CA VAL A 335 19.11 -23.54 -0.08
C VAL A 335 19.91 -24.65 -0.79
N ALA A 336 19.97 -24.63 -2.13
CA ALA A 336 20.73 -25.60 -2.91
C ALA A 336 22.20 -25.62 -2.51
N ARG A 337 22.81 -24.45 -2.27
CA ARG A 337 24.18 -24.32 -1.82
C ARG A 337 24.43 -24.87 -0.42
N VAL A 338 23.51 -24.61 0.52
CA VAL A 338 23.59 -25.12 1.89
C VAL A 338 23.42 -26.64 1.89
N LEU A 339 22.41 -27.16 1.18
CA LEU A 339 22.17 -28.61 1.08
C LEU A 339 23.24 -29.36 0.30
N SER A 340 24.02 -28.71 -0.58
CA SER A 340 25.15 -29.33 -1.26
C SER A 340 26.34 -29.63 -0.34
N THR A 341 26.32 -29.11 0.89
CA THR A 341 27.41 -29.29 1.86
C THR A 341 27.13 -30.38 2.90
N ASP A 342 25.83 -30.72 3.15
CA ASP A 342 25.48 -31.79 4.08
C ASP A 342 24.05 -32.30 3.81
N PRO A 343 23.86 -33.53 3.27
CA PRO A 343 22.55 -33.98 2.82
C PRO A 343 21.92 -35.09 3.68
N GLU A 344 22.04 -35.13 4.98
CA GLU A 344 21.44 -36.19 5.78
C GLU A 344 20.10 -35.73 6.44
N GLY A 345 18.99 -36.19 5.86
CA GLY A 345 17.65 -36.15 6.48
C GLY A 345 16.64 -35.17 5.86
N ALA A 346 15.46 -35.67 5.43
CA ALA A 346 14.40 -34.83 4.83
C ALA A 346 13.86 -33.75 5.79
N GLN A 347 13.84 -34.02 7.10
CA GLN A 347 13.41 -33.04 8.11
C GLN A 347 14.41 -31.89 8.29
N GLU A 348 15.72 -32.18 8.22
CA GLU A 348 16.78 -31.15 8.30
C GLU A 348 16.78 -30.26 7.06
N GLN A 349 16.57 -30.83 5.88
CA GLN A 349 16.44 -30.09 4.62
C GLN A 349 15.27 -29.08 4.67
N GLU A 350 14.13 -29.48 5.21
CA GLU A 350 12.96 -28.60 5.37
C GLU A 350 13.23 -27.48 6.40
N LEU A 351 13.91 -27.78 7.49
CA LEU A 351 14.30 -26.81 8.49
C LEU A 351 15.27 -25.76 7.93
N VAL A 352 16.27 -26.20 7.16
CA VAL A 352 17.23 -25.33 6.47
C VAL A 352 16.50 -24.43 5.46
N ALA A 353 15.60 -24.99 4.65
CA ALA A 353 14.83 -24.21 3.67
C ALA A 353 13.99 -23.12 4.36
N ARG A 354 13.33 -23.44 5.46
CA ARG A 354 12.56 -22.46 6.27
C ARG A 354 13.47 -21.38 6.89
N ALA A 355 14.60 -21.77 7.45
CA ALA A 355 15.55 -20.83 8.07
C ALA A 355 16.14 -19.87 7.03
N VAL A 356 16.53 -20.37 5.87
CA VAL A 356 17.05 -19.55 4.75
C VAL A 356 15.96 -18.61 4.24
N SER A 357 14.74 -19.13 4.00
CA SER A 357 13.62 -18.29 3.56
C SER A 357 13.38 -17.14 4.52
N ARG A 358 13.31 -17.42 5.81
CA ARG A 358 13.08 -16.41 6.83
C ARG A 358 14.22 -15.39 6.93
N ALA A 359 15.48 -15.84 6.81
CA ALA A 359 16.63 -14.94 6.83
C ALA A 359 16.65 -13.99 5.62
N VAL A 360 16.38 -14.52 4.42
CA VAL A 360 16.30 -13.71 3.19
C VAL A 360 15.12 -12.73 3.26
N ASP A 361 13.96 -13.15 3.78
CA ASP A 361 12.80 -12.27 3.95
C ASP A 361 13.06 -11.12 4.93
N LEU A 362 13.76 -11.40 6.04
CA LEU A 362 14.13 -10.37 7.02
C LEU A 362 15.13 -9.37 6.43
N LEU A 363 16.17 -9.86 5.73
CA LEU A 363 17.17 -9.01 5.08
C LEU A 363 16.54 -8.16 3.97
N SER A 364 15.74 -8.77 3.10
CA SER A 364 15.06 -8.05 2.02
C SER A 364 14.03 -7.05 2.56
N GLY A 365 13.37 -7.36 3.68
CA GLY A 365 12.45 -6.46 4.35
C GLY A 365 13.10 -5.16 4.84
N GLY A 366 14.36 -5.23 5.31
CA GLY A 366 15.15 -4.05 5.70
C GLY A 366 15.76 -3.27 4.54
N LEU A 367 15.83 -3.87 3.34
CA LEU A 367 16.48 -3.29 2.16
C LEU A 367 15.50 -2.94 1.03
N LYS A 368 14.19 -2.90 1.31
CA LYS A 368 13.11 -2.73 0.31
C LYS A 368 13.33 -1.58 -0.67
N GLU A 369 13.94 -0.49 -0.20
CA GLU A 369 14.14 0.73 -1.00
C GLU A 369 15.43 0.71 -1.83
N ARG A 370 16.30 -0.29 -1.61
CA ARG A 370 17.66 -0.33 -2.18
C ARG A 370 17.94 -1.56 -3.06
N ILE A 371 17.02 -2.51 -3.12
CA ILE A 371 17.18 -3.73 -3.91
C ILE A 371 16.50 -3.56 -5.27
N THR A 372 17.23 -3.91 -6.33
CA THR A 372 16.69 -3.96 -7.69
C THR A 372 16.59 -5.41 -8.19
N PRO A 373 15.66 -5.70 -9.14
CA PRO A 373 15.56 -7.03 -9.75
C PRO A 373 16.88 -7.50 -10.37
N GLU A 374 17.63 -6.61 -11.04
CA GLU A 374 18.91 -6.91 -11.69
C GLU A 374 19.99 -7.28 -10.68
N GLU A 375 20.01 -6.66 -9.51
CA GLU A 375 20.95 -7.01 -8.44
C GLU A 375 20.67 -8.38 -7.85
N LEU A 376 19.39 -8.73 -7.68
CA LEU A 376 18.98 -10.06 -7.22
C LEU A 376 19.31 -11.14 -8.22
N GLU A 377 19.07 -10.91 -9.51
CA GLU A 377 19.46 -11.82 -10.58
C GLU A 377 20.98 -12.05 -10.61
N ARG A 378 21.77 -10.98 -10.49
CA ARG A 378 23.24 -11.08 -10.39
C ARG A 378 23.68 -11.83 -9.13
N CYS A 379 22.97 -11.63 -8.01
CA CYS A 379 23.24 -12.33 -6.76
C CYS A 379 22.96 -13.82 -6.91
N ALA A 380 21.80 -14.19 -7.43
CA ALA A 380 21.40 -15.58 -7.66
C ALA A 380 22.39 -16.28 -8.59
N ALA A 381 22.71 -15.67 -9.74
CA ALA A 381 23.68 -16.21 -10.70
C ALA A 381 25.08 -16.44 -10.09
N LYS A 382 25.57 -15.53 -9.24
CA LYS A 382 26.84 -15.72 -8.53
C LYS A 382 26.80 -16.91 -7.58
N ILE A 383 25.70 -17.10 -6.85
CA ILE A 383 25.53 -18.23 -5.94
C ILE A 383 25.47 -19.53 -6.73
N GLU A 384 24.71 -19.58 -7.83
CA GLU A 384 24.56 -20.74 -8.71
C GLU A 384 25.89 -21.17 -9.34
N VAL A 385 26.67 -20.23 -9.89
CA VAL A 385 28.01 -20.49 -10.45
C VAL A 385 28.95 -21.08 -9.39
N HIS A 386 28.93 -20.57 -8.18
CA HIS A 386 29.72 -21.10 -7.09
C HIS A 386 29.24 -22.44 -6.55
N THR A 387 27.96 -22.79 -6.81
CA THR A 387 27.43 -24.13 -6.48
C THR A 387 27.79 -25.16 -7.55
N ALA A 388 27.75 -24.78 -8.84
CA ALA A 388 28.11 -25.66 -9.98
C ALA A 388 29.64 -25.91 -10.13
N ALA A 389 30.49 -24.97 -9.68
CA ALA A 389 31.93 -25.02 -9.90
C ALA A 389 32.71 -25.90 -8.91
N ARG A 390 32.04 -26.69 -8.05
CA ARG A 390 32.74 -27.64 -7.16
C ARG A 390 32.55 -29.08 -7.59
N PRO A 391 33.55 -29.70 -8.28
CA PRO A 391 33.63 -31.14 -8.26
C PRO A 391 33.91 -31.60 -6.82
N ARG A 392 33.22 -32.67 -6.38
CA ARG A 392 33.49 -33.36 -5.11
C ARG A 392 34.99 -33.63 -4.98
N ARG A 393 35.67 -32.85 -4.17
CA ARG A 393 37.01 -33.22 -3.68
C ARG A 393 36.80 -33.95 -2.35
N SER A 394 36.95 -35.27 -2.44
CA SER A 394 37.22 -36.12 -1.30
C SER A 394 38.54 -35.73 -0.67
N THR A 395 38.55 -35.72 0.66
CA THR A 395 39.66 -35.91 1.59
C THR A 395 40.78 -34.88 1.64
N GLY A 396 40.95 -34.32 2.83
CA GLY A 396 42.19 -33.78 3.34
C GLY A 396 42.23 -32.26 3.48
N GLY A 397 41.83 -31.79 4.65
CA GLY A 397 42.03 -30.40 5.07
C GLY A 397 40.77 -29.79 5.67
N THR A 398 40.68 -29.75 6.97
CA THR A 398 39.63 -29.18 7.79
C THR A 398 39.49 -27.67 7.57
N GLY A 399 38.76 -27.29 6.51
CA GLY A 399 38.52 -25.89 6.19
C GLY A 399 37.03 -25.60 6.08
N GLU A 400 36.20 -26.02 7.07
CA GLU A 400 34.77 -25.79 7.07
C GLU A 400 34.43 -24.32 7.28
N LEU A 401 33.43 -23.83 6.53
CA LEU A 401 32.83 -22.51 6.74
C LEU A 401 32.06 -22.56 8.06
N ARG A 402 32.30 -21.56 8.90
CA ARG A 402 31.66 -21.43 10.20
C ARG A 402 30.46 -20.51 10.06
N PHE A 403 29.33 -20.93 10.62
CA PHE A 403 28.13 -20.11 10.61
C PHE A 403 28.28 -18.99 11.66
N PRO A 404 28.07 -17.69 11.30
CA PRO A 404 28.07 -16.60 12.27
C PRO A 404 26.81 -16.66 13.12
N LEU A 405 26.97 -16.68 14.43
CA LEU A 405 25.89 -16.62 15.39
C LEU A 405 26.11 -15.40 16.29
N PHE A 406 25.07 -14.63 16.51
CA PHE A 406 25.05 -13.52 17.46
C PHE A 406 24.33 -13.99 18.74
N ILE A 407 25.00 -13.84 19.87
CA ILE A 407 24.49 -14.27 21.18
C ILE A 407 24.27 -13.01 22.04
N ASP A 408 23.12 -12.90 22.66
CA ASP A 408 22.88 -11.87 23.69
C ASP A 408 23.62 -12.27 24.97
N LEU A 409 24.61 -11.47 25.32
CA LEU A 409 25.45 -11.67 26.50
C LEU A 409 25.13 -10.72 27.65
N VAL A 410 24.15 -9.82 27.50
CA VAL A 410 23.83 -8.82 28.52
C VAL A 410 23.45 -9.50 29.84
N GLY A 411 24.23 -9.20 30.91
CA GLY A 411 24.07 -9.76 32.23
C GLY A 411 24.43 -11.25 32.39
N LYS A 412 24.84 -11.94 31.35
CA LYS A 412 25.23 -13.36 31.40
C LYS A 412 26.69 -13.55 31.83
N LYS A 413 26.96 -14.66 32.50
CA LYS A 413 28.32 -14.99 32.95
C LYS A 413 29.17 -15.48 31.76
N ALA A 414 30.32 -14.88 31.56
CA ALA A 414 31.35 -15.37 30.64
C ALA A 414 32.63 -15.66 31.44
N VAL A 415 33.27 -16.82 31.22
CA VAL A 415 34.49 -17.18 31.91
C VAL A 415 35.67 -17.20 30.94
N VAL A 416 36.74 -16.51 31.31
CA VAL A 416 38.00 -16.49 30.56
C VAL A 416 39.10 -17.03 31.43
N VAL A 417 39.67 -18.16 31.02
CA VAL A 417 40.79 -18.82 31.71
C VAL A 417 42.09 -18.40 31.04
N GLY A 418 42.95 -17.70 31.78
CA GLY A 418 44.20 -17.14 31.32
C GLY A 418 44.34 -15.65 31.59
N GLY A 419 45.58 -15.15 31.77
CA GLY A 419 45.86 -13.73 32.06
C GLY A 419 46.79 -13.08 31.01
N GLY A 420 47.07 -13.78 29.93
CA GLY A 420 47.90 -13.28 28.82
C GLY A 420 47.13 -12.31 27.91
N ARG A 421 47.84 -11.70 26.97
CA ARG A 421 47.32 -10.68 26.05
C ARG A 421 46.08 -11.15 25.26
N VAL A 422 45.99 -12.42 24.86
CA VAL A 422 44.85 -12.99 24.13
C VAL A 422 43.62 -13.09 25.05
N ALA A 423 43.81 -13.60 26.26
CA ALA A 423 42.75 -13.73 27.27
C ALA A 423 42.16 -12.36 27.64
N CYS A 424 42.99 -11.38 28.00
CA CYS A 424 42.56 -10.03 28.35
C CYS A 424 41.80 -9.35 27.23
N ARG A 425 42.28 -9.41 26.00
CA ARG A 425 41.60 -8.84 24.83
C ARG A 425 40.22 -9.48 24.58
N ARG A 426 40.10 -10.81 24.76
CA ARG A 426 38.80 -11.49 24.63
C ARG A 426 37.85 -11.17 25.76
N ALA A 427 38.37 -11.06 26.99
CA ALA A 427 37.60 -10.61 28.16
C ALA A 427 37.05 -9.20 27.98
N GLU A 428 37.86 -8.26 27.49
CA GLU A 428 37.46 -6.90 27.16
C GLU A 428 36.33 -6.87 26.11
N VAL A 429 36.44 -7.66 25.05
CA VAL A 429 35.39 -7.75 24.03
C VAL A 429 34.08 -8.26 24.64
N LEU A 430 34.10 -9.34 25.42
CA LEU A 430 32.91 -9.90 26.07
C LEU A 430 32.25 -8.91 27.02
N ALA A 431 33.08 -8.18 27.84
CA ALA A 431 32.58 -7.16 28.76
C ALA A 431 31.89 -5.99 28.00
N ARG A 432 32.44 -5.55 26.86
CA ARG A 432 31.86 -4.52 26.01
C ARG A 432 30.49 -4.90 25.47
N PHE A 433 30.20 -6.19 25.30
CA PHE A 433 28.87 -6.71 24.93
C PHE A 433 27.98 -7.05 26.13
N GLY A 434 28.28 -6.49 27.29
CA GLY A 434 27.43 -6.56 28.48
C GLY A 434 27.53 -7.85 29.30
N ALA A 435 28.49 -8.75 28.97
CA ALA A 435 28.72 -9.95 29.77
C ALA A 435 29.32 -9.61 31.13
N ARG A 436 28.94 -10.38 32.17
CA ARG A 436 29.66 -10.42 33.47
C ARG A 436 30.85 -11.35 33.29
N VAL A 437 32.01 -10.77 33.03
CA VAL A 437 33.22 -11.55 32.73
C VAL A 437 33.99 -11.87 33.99
N VAL A 438 34.28 -13.15 34.17
CA VAL A 438 35.19 -13.67 35.23
C VAL A 438 36.48 -14.13 34.54
N LEU A 439 37.58 -13.44 34.85
CA LEU A 439 38.91 -13.79 34.40
C LEU A 439 39.62 -14.64 35.47
N ILE A 440 40.09 -15.84 35.13
CA ILE A 440 40.75 -16.74 36.07
C ILE A 440 42.21 -16.89 35.65
N ALA A 441 43.10 -16.30 36.45
CA ALA A 441 44.56 -16.41 36.21
C ALA A 441 45.36 -16.07 37.43
N PRO A 442 46.47 -16.76 37.71
CA PRO A 442 47.35 -16.41 38.84
C PRO A 442 48.08 -15.07 38.62
N ARG A 443 48.28 -14.68 37.35
CA ARG A 443 48.90 -13.40 36.97
C ARG A 443 48.14 -12.79 35.78
N CYS A 444 47.99 -11.48 35.81
CA CYS A 444 47.47 -10.67 34.72
C CYS A 444 48.10 -9.29 34.82
N ASP A 445 48.85 -8.86 33.81
CA ASP A 445 49.60 -7.60 33.86
C ASP A 445 48.67 -6.38 33.73
N ALA A 446 47.60 -6.50 32.99
CA ALA A 446 46.62 -5.43 32.77
C ALA A 446 45.18 -5.99 32.72
N PRO A 447 44.52 -6.20 33.84
CA PRO A 447 43.14 -6.68 33.85
C PRO A 447 42.19 -5.63 33.24
N PRO A 448 41.30 -6.04 32.28
CA PRO A 448 40.39 -5.11 31.65
C PRO A 448 39.38 -4.49 32.64
N GLN A 449 38.95 -3.27 32.37
CA GLN A 449 37.92 -2.61 33.21
C GLN A 449 36.59 -3.40 33.14
N GLY A 450 35.93 -3.50 34.28
CA GLY A 450 34.63 -4.18 34.39
C GLY A 450 34.69 -5.71 34.38
N VAL A 451 35.89 -6.29 34.47
CA VAL A 451 36.14 -7.74 34.55
C VAL A 451 36.47 -8.14 35.96
N GLU A 452 35.77 -9.14 36.48
CA GLU A 452 36.09 -9.74 37.79
C GLU A 452 37.33 -10.64 37.64
N TRP A 453 38.44 -10.33 38.32
CA TRP A 453 39.65 -11.12 38.25
C TRP A 453 39.86 -11.97 39.48
N LEU A 454 39.81 -13.30 39.27
CA LEU A 454 40.17 -14.30 40.29
C LEU A 454 41.65 -14.64 40.20
N ARG A 455 42.45 -14.17 41.16
CA ARG A 455 43.91 -14.34 41.21
C ARG A 455 44.30 -15.75 41.67
N ARG A 456 43.99 -16.76 40.88
CA ARG A 456 44.33 -18.17 41.14
C ARG A 456 44.37 -18.97 39.84
N SER A 457 44.88 -20.15 39.93
CA SER A 457 44.79 -21.11 38.81
C SER A 457 43.32 -21.56 38.62
N TYR A 458 43.01 -21.97 37.42
CA TYR A 458 41.76 -22.61 37.08
C TYR A 458 41.57 -23.91 37.87
N ALA A 459 40.36 -24.18 38.29
CA ALA A 459 39.92 -25.41 38.92
C ALA A 459 38.64 -25.93 38.31
N SER A 460 38.44 -27.25 38.28
CA SER A 460 37.20 -27.85 37.79
C SER A 460 35.98 -27.31 38.60
N GLY A 461 34.90 -26.98 37.92
CA GLY A 461 33.72 -26.29 38.49
C GLY A 461 33.69 -24.79 38.24
N ASP A 462 34.76 -24.16 37.82
CA ASP A 462 34.83 -22.72 37.56
C ASP A 462 33.92 -22.25 36.42
N LEU A 463 33.65 -23.10 35.47
CA LEU A 463 32.80 -22.80 34.34
C LEU A 463 31.27 -22.90 34.64
N ALA A 464 30.91 -23.38 35.82
CA ALA A 464 29.52 -23.57 36.16
C ALA A 464 28.70 -22.29 36.00
N GLY A 465 27.58 -22.38 35.26
CA GLY A 465 26.68 -21.26 34.98
C GLY A 465 27.22 -20.23 34.01
N ALA A 466 28.30 -20.51 33.28
CA ALA A 466 28.78 -19.66 32.21
C ALA A 466 27.96 -19.88 30.91
N GLU A 467 27.67 -18.80 30.18
CA GLU A 467 27.07 -18.84 28.86
C GLU A 467 28.11 -19.14 27.77
N VAL A 468 29.31 -18.62 27.93
CA VAL A 468 30.47 -18.88 27.06
C VAL A 468 31.75 -19.00 27.86
N ALA A 469 32.70 -19.80 27.38
CA ALA A 469 34.00 -19.98 27.97
C ALA A 469 35.14 -19.74 26.96
N VAL A 470 36.25 -19.20 27.46
CA VAL A 470 37.47 -18.99 26.68
C VAL A 470 38.64 -19.58 27.46
N ALA A 471 39.38 -20.52 26.86
CA ALA A 471 40.62 -21.05 27.40
C ALA A 471 41.81 -20.49 26.59
N ALA A 472 42.60 -19.62 27.23
CA ALA A 472 43.70 -18.92 26.55
C ALA A 472 44.89 -18.71 27.50
N THR A 473 45.34 -19.80 28.11
CA THR A 473 46.58 -19.85 28.91
C THR A 473 47.76 -20.32 28.03
N ASP A 474 48.96 -20.21 28.56
CA ASP A 474 50.19 -20.82 28.01
C ASP A 474 50.37 -22.27 28.45
N ASP A 475 49.50 -22.78 29.33
CA ASP A 475 49.49 -24.19 29.74
C ASP A 475 48.41 -24.98 29.00
N ARG A 476 48.87 -25.86 28.10
CA ARG A 476 48.00 -26.71 27.27
C ARG A 476 47.11 -27.64 28.09
N SER A 477 47.59 -28.11 29.27
CA SER A 477 46.80 -29.00 30.13
C SER A 477 45.60 -28.28 30.75
N VAL A 478 45.79 -27.02 31.14
CA VAL A 478 44.74 -26.16 31.66
C VAL A 478 43.72 -25.83 30.56
N ASN A 479 44.17 -25.48 29.35
CA ASN A 479 43.29 -25.18 28.22
C ASN A 479 42.43 -26.40 27.85
N ARG A 480 43.04 -27.61 27.86
CA ARG A 480 42.31 -28.86 27.61
C ARG A 480 41.29 -29.15 28.68
N ALA A 481 41.66 -29.05 29.98
CA ALA A 481 40.74 -29.28 31.09
C ALA A 481 39.53 -28.35 31.04
N ALA A 482 39.76 -27.06 30.78
CA ALA A 482 38.68 -26.07 30.65
C ALA A 482 37.82 -26.37 29.42
N GLY A 483 38.40 -26.80 28.29
CA GLY A 483 37.65 -27.21 27.11
C GLY A 483 36.79 -28.46 27.32
N GLU A 484 37.32 -29.45 28.05
CA GLU A 484 36.59 -30.69 28.39
C GLU A 484 35.41 -30.38 29.36
N GLU A 485 35.64 -29.58 30.40
CA GLU A 485 34.59 -29.15 31.33
C GLU A 485 33.48 -28.38 30.59
N ALA A 486 33.85 -27.41 29.74
CA ALA A 486 32.87 -26.63 28.98
C ALA A 486 32.00 -27.53 28.11
N ARG A 487 32.61 -28.49 27.38
CA ARG A 487 31.85 -29.45 26.55
C ARG A 487 30.92 -30.34 27.39
N ALA A 488 31.39 -30.80 28.54
CA ALA A 488 30.58 -31.61 29.45
C ALA A 488 29.36 -30.86 30.00
N LEU A 489 29.50 -29.54 30.18
CA LEU A 489 28.45 -28.65 30.65
C LEU A 489 27.61 -28.07 29.50
N GLY A 490 27.90 -28.41 28.23
CA GLY A 490 27.22 -27.84 27.06
C GLY A 490 27.50 -26.33 26.84
N ILE A 491 28.59 -25.82 27.40
CA ILE A 491 28.98 -24.40 27.30
C ILE A 491 29.84 -24.20 26.03
N PRO A 492 29.48 -23.28 25.15
CA PRO A 492 30.30 -22.90 24.01
C PRO A 492 31.70 -22.47 24.47
N VAL A 493 32.74 -23.09 23.91
CA VAL A 493 34.12 -22.82 24.33
C VAL A 493 35.04 -22.51 23.14
N SER A 494 35.88 -21.49 23.32
CA SER A 494 37.00 -21.20 22.40
C SER A 494 38.33 -21.46 23.07
N VAL A 495 39.06 -22.47 22.55
CA VAL A 495 40.38 -22.87 23.02
C VAL A 495 41.44 -22.27 22.10
N ALA A 496 42.30 -21.39 22.64
CA ALA A 496 43.16 -20.52 21.83
C ALA A 496 44.27 -21.25 21.06
N ASP A 497 44.76 -22.36 21.60
CA ASP A 497 45.85 -23.15 21.06
C ASP A 497 45.42 -24.47 20.39
N ALA A 498 44.09 -24.75 20.35
CA ALA A 498 43.52 -25.97 19.79
C ALA A 498 42.19 -25.68 19.08
N PRO A 499 42.24 -25.26 17.81
CA PRO A 499 41.04 -24.96 17.05
C PRO A 499 40.07 -26.14 16.92
N GLU A 500 40.56 -27.37 16.91
CA GLU A 500 39.79 -28.61 16.86
C GLU A 500 39.00 -28.90 18.15
N GLU A 501 39.34 -28.27 19.25
CA GLU A 501 38.64 -28.39 20.52
C GLU A 501 37.61 -27.29 20.72
N CYS A 502 37.53 -26.29 19.82
CA CYS A 502 36.60 -25.19 19.88
C CYS A 502 35.19 -25.65 19.47
N THR A 503 34.20 -25.27 20.25
CA THR A 503 32.78 -25.36 19.88
C THR A 503 32.23 -24.04 19.34
N PHE A 504 32.92 -22.91 19.62
CA PHE A 504 32.70 -21.64 18.93
C PHE A 504 34.05 -20.97 18.62
N PHE A 505 34.04 -20.11 17.58
CA PHE A 505 35.26 -19.41 17.14
C PHE A 505 35.14 -17.94 17.41
N PHE A 506 36.03 -17.39 18.20
CA PHE A 506 36.02 -15.99 18.59
C PHE A 506 36.28 -15.09 17.37
N PRO A 507 35.30 -14.28 16.90
CA PRO A 507 35.45 -13.48 15.68
C PRO A 507 36.31 -12.23 15.92
N ALA A 508 36.84 -11.66 14.83
CA ALA A 508 37.22 -10.26 14.82
C ALA A 508 35.97 -9.41 14.78
N VAL A 509 35.65 -8.71 15.86
CA VAL A 509 34.45 -7.91 16.01
C VAL A 509 34.67 -6.52 15.44
N CYS A 510 33.73 -6.06 14.63
CA CYS A 510 33.66 -4.71 14.07
C CYS A 510 32.33 -4.09 14.54
N THR A 511 32.36 -2.87 15.06
CA THR A 511 31.19 -2.17 15.57
C THR A 511 31.08 -0.80 14.91
N GLY A 512 29.88 -0.39 14.49
CA GLY A 512 29.44 0.96 14.21
C GLY A 512 28.38 1.37 15.23
N ASP A 513 27.70 2.49 15.06
CA ASP A 513 26.76 3.03 16.06
C ASP A 513 25.67 2.01 16.44
N ASN A 514 25.00 1.40 15.47
CA ASN A 514 23.93 0.41 15.69
C ASN A 514 24.18 -0.92 14.97
N LEU A 515 25.40 -1.15 14.50
CA LEU A 515 25.74 -2.31 13.70
C LEU A 515 26.91 -3.09 14.30
N VAL A 516 26.81 -4.41 14.25
CA VAL A 516 27.88 -5.32 14.67
C VAL A 516 28.15 -6.31 13.55
N ALA A 517 29.42 -6.46 13.15
CA ALA A 517 29.85 -7.49 12.24
C ALA A 517 30.94 -8.37 12.90
N GLY A 518 30.83 -9.69 12.72
CA GLY A 518 31.82 -10.66 13.16
C GLY A 518 32.54 -11.26 11.95
N VAL A 519 33.90 -11.23 11.95
CA VAL A 519 34.71 -11.81 10.86
C VAL A 519 35.54 -12.94 11.41
N THR A 520 35.42 -14.14 10.82
CA THR A 520 36.26 -15.28 11.16
C THR A 520 36.84 -15.89 9.88
N GLY A 521 38.08 -16.35 9.94
CA GLY A 521 38.75 -17.06 8.86
C GLY A 521 38.75 -18.58 9.08
N ARG A 522 39.20 -19.33 8.10
CA ARG A 522 39.34 -20.80 8.18
C ARG A 522 40.54 -21.27 9.04
N GLY A 523 41.29 -20.36 9.63
CA GLY A 523 42.39 -20.68 10.53
C GLY A 523 43.80 -20.48 9.91
N ASP A 524 43.91 -20.36 8.61
CA ASP A 524 45.19 -20.42 7.88
C ASP A 524 45.76 -19.04 7.54
N ASP A 525 44.95 -17.95 7.56
CA ASP A 525 45.39 -16.60 7.21
C ASP A 525 44.79 -15.54 8.14
N HIS A 526 45.42 -15.37 9.29
CA HIS A 526 45.07 -14.33 10.25
C HIS A 526 45.24 -12.91 9.69
N ALA A 527 46.20 -12.70 8.77
CA ALA A 527 46.45 -11.41 8.17
C ALA A 527 45.31 -11.00 7.22
N ARG A 528 44.74 -11.97 6.48
CA ARG A 528 43.57 -11.77 5.62
C ARG A 528 42.33 -11.44 6.45
N THR A 529 42.09 -12.17 7.55
CA THR A 529 41.00 -11.91 8.48
C THR A 529 41.12 -10.50 9.09
N ALA A 530 42.32 -10.08 9.48
CA ALA A 530 42.55 -8.75 10.03
C ALA A 530 42.38 -7.63 8.98
N ARG A 531 42.75 -7.87 7.70
CA ARG A 531 42.49 -6.92 6.59
C ARG A 531 40.99 -6.77 6.32
N ALA A 532 40.25 -7.89 6.26
CA ALA A 532 38.82 -7.90 6.07
C ALA A 532 38.10 -7.16 7.20
N ALA A 533 38.47 -7.42 8.45
CA ALA A 533 37.91 -6.73 9.59
C ALA A 533 38.18 -5.21 9.58
N ARG A 534 39.36 -4.77 9.10
CA ARG A 534 39.66 -3.33 8.93
C ARG A 534 38.78 -2.68 7.85
N ALA A 535 38.62 -3.35 6.72
CA ALA A 535 37.77 -2.85 5.63
C ALA A 535 36.30 -2.73 6.08
N ILE A 536 35.80 -3.72 6.81
CA ILE A 536 34.43 -3.69 7.34
C ILE A 536 34.24 -2.56 8.36
N ARG A 537 35.20 -2.30 9.25
CA ARG A 537 35.15 -1.16 10.17
C ARG A 537 35.06 0.16 9.42
N GLY A 538 35.90 0.37 8.39
CA GLY A 538 35.84 1.58 7.59
C GLY A 538 34.50 1.77 6.86
N VAL A 539 33.84 0.68 6.47
CA VAL A 539 32.48 0.75 5.92
C VAL A 539 31.45 1.13 6.98
N LEU A 540 31.53 0.53 8.18
CA LEU A 540 30.60 0.80 9.27
C LEU A 540 30.72 2.25 9.80
N GLU A 541 31.96 2.80 9.82
CA GLU A 541 32.27 4.19 10.17
C GLU A 541 31.79 5.20 9.11
N GLY A 542 31.65 4.77 7.86
CA GLY A 542 31.17 5.60 6.74
C GLY A 542 29.67 5.52 6.48
N LEU A 543 28.91 4.81 7.31
CA LEU A 543 27.46 4.71 7.27
C LEU A 543 26.77 5.67 8.27
N GLU A 544 27.58 6.49 8.98
CA GLU A 544 27.11 7.63 9.76
C GLU A 544 26.82 8.79 8.78
#